data_4da89d5619c758f69ec326d92b5fe8c2
#
_entry.id   4da89d5619c758f69ec326d92b5fe8c2
#
_cell.length_a   1.000
_cell.length_b   1.000
_cell.length_c   1.000
_cell.angle_alpha   90.00
_cell.angle_beta   90.00
_cell.angle_gamma   90.00
#
_symmetry.space_group_name_H-M   'P 1'
#
loop_
_entity.id
_entity.type
_entity.pdbx_description
1 polymer ?
#
loop_
_entity_poly.entity_id
_entity_poly.type
_entity_poly.pdbx_seq_one_letter_code
_entity_poly.pdbx_strand_id
1 'polypeptide(L)'
;MIDERFVVVGFVLEVLGTLGYLIDVIKGRARPNRVTWGLWALAPLIGFAAQVDEGVGWPSLMTLSIGIGPLLILAASFLSANAYWRLQRLDYTYGALAVIGLVLWQVTGEGLVAIVFAIVADAMAA
;
A
#
# COMPACT_ATOMS: atom_id res chain seq x y z
N MET A 1 -19.21 6.63 -17.04
CA MET A 1 -18.20 7.13 -16.08
C MET A 1 -18.61 6.76 -14.65
N ILE A 2 -17.68 6.30 -13.85
CA ILE A 2 -17.99 5.92 -12.47
C ILE A 2 -18.13 7.19 -11.64
N ASP A 3 -19.21 7.30 -10.85
CA ASP A 3 -19.45 8.42 -9.94
C ASP A 3 -18.35 8.43 -8.86
N GLU A 4 -17.85 9.61 -8.51
CA GLU A 4 -16.83 9.80 -7.47
C GLU A 4 -17.26 9.23 -6.11
N ARG A 5 -18.57 9.13 -5.84
CA ARG A 5 -19.09 8.51 -4.62
C ARG A 5 -18.71 7.04 -4.47
N PHE A 6 -18.48 6.33 -5.59
CA PHE A 6 -17.99 4.94 -5.52
C PHE A 6 -16.57 4.86 -4.96
N VAL A 7 -15.78 5.92 -5.06
CA VAL A 7 -14.47 5.98 -4.42
C VAL A 7 -14.61 5.92 -2.90
N VAL A 8 -15.58 6.65 -2.36
CA VAL A 8 -15.87 6.63 -0.91
C VAL A 8 -16.35 5.25 -0.47
N VAL A 9 -17.24 4.62 -1.25
CA VAL A 9 -17.71 3.26 -0.98
C VAL A 9 -16.53 2.28 -0.97
N GLY A 10 -15.66 2.35 -1.96
CA GLY A 10 -14.45 1.52 -2.04
C GLY A 10 -13.54 1.72 -0.84
N PHE A 11 -13.33 2.97 -0.43
CA PHE A 11 -12.53 3.30 0.76
C PHE A 11 -13.12 2.66 2.03
N VAL A 12 -14.44 2.80 2.23
CA VAL A 12 -15.12 2.21 3.40
C VAL A 12 -15.00 0.69 3.40
N LEU A 13 -15.20 0.04 2.25
CA LEU A 13 -15.07 -1.42 2.13
C LEU A 13 -13.65 -1.87 2.41
N GLU A 14 -12.64 -1.15 1.94
CA GLU A 14 -11.23 -1.43 2.21
C GLU A 14 -10.93 -1.34 3.71
N VAL A 15 -11.41 -0.30 4.37
CA VAL A 15 -11.24 -0.12 5.82
C VAL A 15 -11.92 -1.25 6.60
N LEU A 16 -13.15 -1.61 6.23
CA LEU A 16 -13.86 -2.71 6.90
C LEU A 16 -13.15 -4.05 6.73
N GLY A 17 -12.64 -4.34 5.53
CA GLY A 17 -11.86 -5.55 5.28
C GLY A 17 -10.56 -5.59 6.09
N THR A 18 -9.88 -4.46 6.18
CA THR A 18 -8.64 -4.32 6.95
C THR A 18 -8.90 -4.49 8.44
N LEU A 19 -10.01 -3.96 8.97
CA LEU A 19 -10.33 -4.04 10.40
C LEU A 19 -10.43 -5.49 10.91
N GLY A 20 -10.99 -6.40 10.11
CA GLY A 20 -11.08 -7.81 10.48
C GLY A 20 -9.70 -8.41 10.73
N TYR A 21 -8.78 -8.23 9.80
CA TYR A 21 -7.40 -8.70 9.94
C TYR A 21 -6.66 -7.97 11.06
N LEU A 22 -6.86 -6.66 11.17
CA LEU A 22 -6.24 -5.84 12.21
C LEU A 22 -6.60 -6.34 13.62
N ILE A 23 -7.88 -6.68 13.84
CA ILE A 23 -8.34 -7.26 15.09
C ILE A 23 -7.64 -8.59 15.36
N ASP A 24 -7.50 -9.43 14.35
CA ASP A 24 -6.81 -10.72 14.48
C ASP A 24 -5.32 -10.54 14.83
N VAL A 25 -4.66 -9.54 14.28
CA VAL A 25 -3.28 -9.20 14.62
C VAL A 25 -3.17 -8.77 16.10
N ILE A 26 -4.02 -7.86 16.53
CA ILE A 26 -4.02 -7.33 17.90
C ILE A 26 -4.32 -8.44 18.92
N LYS A 27 -5.23 -9.35 18.58
CA LYS A 27 -5.59 -10.48 19.45
C LYS A 27 -4.62 -11.66 19.39
N GLY A 28 -3.58 -11.56 18.56
CA GLY A 28 -2.57 -12.61 18.42
C GLY A 28 -3.00 -13.81 17.60
N ARG A 29 -4.12 -13.75 16.87
CA ARG A 29 -4.63 -14.82 16.02
C ARG A 29 -3.96 -14.88 14.65
N ALA A 30 -3.39 -13.77 14.19
CA ALA A 30 -2.66 -13.67 12.93
C ALA A 30 -1.17 -13.42 13.20
N ARG A 31 -0.32 -13.88 12.28
CA ARG A 31 1.13 -13.70 12.34
C ARG A 31 1.58 -12.86 11.15
N PRO A 32 1.52 -11.53 11.22
CA PRO A 32 1.92 -10.68 10.12
C PRO A 32 3.44 -10.67 9.94
N ASN A 33 3.89 -10.76 8.68
CA ASN A 33 5.26 -10.51 8.31
C ASN A 33 5.43 -8.99 8.11
N ARG A 34 6.18 -8.35 8.98
CA ARG A 34 6.38 -6.89 8.94
C ARG A 34 7.00 -6.40 7.64
N VAL A 35 7.89 -7.21 7.04
CA VAL A 35 8.50 -6.86 5.74
C VAL A 35 7.45 -6.78 4.65
N THR A 36 6.60 -7.79 4.54
CA THR A 36 5.53 -7.85 3.53
C THR A 36 4.56 -6.69 3.67
N TRP A 37 4.05 -6.46 4.89
CA TRP A 37 3.09 -5.40 5.12
C TRP A 37 3.70 -4.00 4.96
N GLY A 38 4.98 -3.84 5.32
CA GLY A 38 5.71 -2.60 5.08
C GLY A 38 5.87 -2.30 3.60
N LEU A 39 6.22 -3.29 2.80
CA LEU A 39 6.35 -3.14 1.35
C LEU A 39 5.00 -2.93 0.68
N TRP A 40 3.96 -3.62 1.13
CA TRP A 40 2.61 -3.42 0.60
C TRP A 40 2.05 -2.02 0.90
N ALA A 41 2.48 -1.39 1.98
CA ALA A 41 2.15 -0.01 2.28
C ALA A 41 2.95 0.97 1.41
N LEU A 42 4.22 0.67 1.15
CA LEU A 42 5.16 1.59 0.51
C LEU A 42 4.74 1.97 -0.91
N ALA A 43 4.45 0.99 -1.77
CA ALA A 43 4.15 1.25 -3.18
C ALA A 43 2.85 2.07 -3.35
N PRO A 44 1.70 1.73 -2.71
CA PRO A 44 0.51 2.56 -2.79
C PRO A 44 0.70 3.97 -2.22
N LEU A 45 1.49 4.13 -1.15
CA LEU A 45 1.75 5.45 -0.58
C LEU A 45 2.60 6.32 -1.51
N ILE A 46 3.58 5.74 -2.20
CA ILE A 46 4.34 6.43 -3.25
C ILE A 46 3.39 6.81 -4.39
N GLY A 47 2.56 5.89 -4.84
CA GLY A 47 1.57 6.14 -5.88
C GLY A 47 0.59 7.25 -5.50
N PHE A 48 0.11 7.26 -4.26
CA PHE A 48 -0.76 8.31 -3.74
C PHE A 48 -0.06 9.68 -3.77
N ALA A 49 1.17 9.75 -3.28
CA ALA A 49 1.95 10.99 -3.29
C ALA A 49 2.14 11.52 -4.72
N ALA A 50 2.44 10.64 -5.67
CA ALA A 50 2.58 11.01 -7.08
C ALA A 50 1.26 11.49 -7.69
N GLN A 51 0.14 10.85 -7.36
CA GLN A 51 -1.19 11.27 -7.82
C GLN A 51 -1.56 12.65 -7.30
N VAL A 52 -1.27 12.94 -6.04
CA VAL A 52 -1.50 14.28 -5.47
C VAL A 52 -0.63 15.32 -6.18
N ASP A 53 0.63 15.00 -6.44
CA ASP A 53 1.56 15.87 -7.16
C ASP A 53 1.07 16.17 -8.59
N GLU A 54 0.48 15.18 -9.26
CA GLU A 54 -0.09 15.33 -10.61
C GLU A 54 -1.49 15.96 -10.63
N GLY A 55 -2.02 16.34 -9.49
CA GLY A 55 -3.34 16.98 -9.39
C GLY A 55 -4.51 16.02 -9.51
N VAL A 56 -4.31 14.73 -9.29
CA VAL A 56 -5.39 13.74 -9.28
C VAL A 56 -6.27 13.98 -8.06
N GLY A 57 -7.59 14.09 -8.27
CA GLY A 57 -8.54 14.35 -7.20
C GLY A 57 -9.00 13.10 -6.46
N TRP A 58 -10.31 12.87 -6.41
CA TRP A 58 -10.93 11.79 -5.65
C TRP A 58 -10.35 10.39 -5.91
N PRO A 59 -9.95 10.01 -7.15
CA PRO A 59 -9.37 8.68 -7.36
C PRO A 59 -8.11 8.40 -6.52
N SER A 60 -7.36 9.43 -6.12
CA SER A 60 -6.20 9.25 -5.25
C SER A 60 -6.57 8.70 -3.87
N LEU A 61 -7.81 8.90 -3.42
CA LEU A 61 -8.30 8.36 -2.15
C LEU A 61 -8.31 6.82 -2.14
N MET A 62 -8.62 6.18 -3.28
CA MET A 62 -8.53 4.72 -3.39
C MET A 62 -7.10 4.23 -3.23
N THR A 63 -6.15 4.91 -3.87
CA THR A 63 -4.73 4.58 -3.74
C THR A 63 -4.26 4.75 -2.29
N LEU A 64 -4.69 5.82 -1.64
CA LEU A 64 -4.39 6.04 -0.23
C LEU A 64 -4.96 4.92 0.64
N SER A 65 -6.19 4.47 0.39
CA SER A 65 -6.82 3.40 1.18
C SER A 65 -6.06 2.08 1.06
N ILE A 66 -5.57 1.76 -0.13
CA ILE A 66 -4.77 0.55 -0.37
C ILE A 66 -3.48 0.59 0.45
N GLY A 67 -2.87 1.76 0.63
CA GLY A 67 -1.65 1.93 1.42
C GLY A 67 -1.90 2.01 2.94
N ILE A 68 -2.99 2.65 3.36
CA ILE A 68 -3.33 2.81 4.78
C ILE A 68 -3.60 1.46 5.45
N GLY A 69 -4.32 0.56 4.79
CA GLY A 69 -4.62 -0.77 5.34
C GLY A 69 -3.35 -1.51 5.77
N PRO A 70 -2.42 -1.79 4.85
CA PRO A 70 -1.14 -2.40 5.19
C PRO A 70 -0.33 -1.64 6.22
N LEU A 71 -0.36 -0.30 6.19
CA LEU A 71 0.35 0.53 7.16
C LEU A 71 -0.20 0.32 8.59
N LEU A 72 -1.53 0.26 8.74
CA LEU A 72 -2.17 -0.01 10.02
C LEU A 72 -1.81 -1.41 10.55
N ILE A 73 -1.77 -2.40 9.67
CA ILE A 73 -1.39 -3.77 10.05
C ILE A 73 0.08 -3.81 10.45
N LEU A 74 0.96 -3.13 9.73
CA LEU A 74 2.36 -2.99 10.11
C LEU A 74 2.49 -2.36 11.51
N ALA A 75 1.80 -1.27 11.77
CA ALA A 75 1.80 -0.61 13.07
C ALA A 75 1.29 -1.55 14.18
N ALA A 76 0.17 -2.24 13.94
CA ALA A 76 -0.40 -3.19 14.89
C ALA A 76 0.51 -4.39 15.12
N SER A 77 1.35 -4.78 14.14
CA SER A 77 2.27 -5.89 14.28
C SER A 77 3.29 -5.69 15.40
N PHE A 78 3.61 -4.44 15.73
CA PHE A 78 4.51 -4.13 16.84
C PHE A 78 3.86 -4.36 18.21
N LEU A 79 2.54 -4.50 18.26
CA LEU A 79 1.79 -4.86 19.46
C LEU A 79 1.61 -6.37 19.60
N SER A 80 1.96 -7.14 18.56
CA SER A 80 1.77 -8.59 18.54
C SER A 80 3.09 -9.32 18.79
N ALA A 81 3.08 -10.28 19.71
CA ALA A 81 4.22 -11.15 19.96
C ALA A 81 4.46 -12.17 18.82
N ASN A 82 3.46 -12.38 17.97
CA ASN A 82 3.50 -13.36 16.89
C ASN A 82 4.01 -12.78 15.55
N ALA A 83 4.16 -11.47 15.47
CA ALA A 83 4.69 -10.83 14.26
C ALA A 83 6.17 -11.18 14.07
N TYR A 84 6.62 -11.19 12.82
CA TYR A 84 7.99 -11.55 12.47
C TYR A 84 8.52 -10.74 11.31
N TRP A 85 9.82 -10.85 11.07
CA TRP A 85 10.54 -10.24 9.96
C TRP A 85 11.10 -11.35 9.08
N ARG A 86 10.66 -11.40 7.82
CA ARG A 86 11.20 -12.38 6.86
C ARG A 86 11.16 -11.80 5.45
N LEU A 87 12.34 -11.69 4.83
CA LEU A 87 12.49 -11.31 3.44
C LEU A 87 12.27 -12.51 2.53
N GLN A 88 11.37 -12.37 1.57
CA GLN A 88 11.10 -13.36 0.54
C GLN A 88 11.56 -12.82 -0.82
N ARG A 89 11.66 -13.68 -1.84
CA ARG A 89 12.09 -13.27 -3.18
C ARG A 89 11.20 -12.18 -3.77
N LEU A 90 9.88 -12.31 -3.59
CA LEU A 90 8.93 -11.31 -4.07
C LEU A 90 9.11 -9.96 -3.39
N ASP A 91 9.53 -9.95 -2.13
CA ASP A 91 9.79 -8.71 -1.40
C ASP A 91 10.92 -7.90 -2.02
N TYR A 92 11.98 -8.57 -2.48
CA TYR A 92 13.08 -7.90 -3.19
C TYR A 92 12.60 -7.28 -4.50
N THR A 93 11.81 -8.03 -5.28
CA THR A 93 11.27 -7.53 -6.56
C THR A 93 10.32 -6.36 -6.32
N TYR A 94 9.42 -6.49 -5.35
CA TYR A 94 8.47 -5.46 -4.98
C TYR A 94 9.17 -4.19 -4.51
N GLY A 95 10.13 -4.33 -3.59
CA GLY A 95 10.91 -3.20 -3.09
C GLY A 95 11.74 -2.55 -4.19
N ALA A 96 12.34 -3.34 -5.08
CA ALA A 96 13.12 -2.83 -6.20
C ALA A 96 12.26 -1.99 -7.14
N LEU A 97 11.04 -2.47 -7.49
CA LEU A 97 10.12 -1.71 -8.33
C LEU A 97 9.70 -0.40 -7.68
N ALA A 98 9.43 -0.41 -6.38
CA ALA A 98 9.06 0.80 -5.65
C ALA A 98 10.21 1.83 -5.68
N VAL A 99 11.45 1.38 -5.43
CA VAL A 99 12.63 2.25 -5.45
C VAL A 99 12.89 2.79 -6.85
N ILE A 100 12.82 1.93 -7.88
CA ILE A 100 13.00 2.35 -9.27
C ILE A 100 11.96 3.40 -9.66
N GLY A 101 10.69 3.17 -9.32
CA GLY A 101 9.63 4.13 -9.57
C GLY A 101 9.89 5.47 -8.90
N LEU A 102 10.32 5.44 -7.65
CA LEU A 102 10.64 6.65 -6.89
C LEU A 102 11.81 7.42 -7.51
N VAL A 103 12.90 6.72 -7.87
CA VAL A 103 14.08 7.33 -8.49
C VAL A 103 13.72 7.94 -9.85
N LEU A 104 12.97 7.22 -10.68
CA LEU A 104 12.54 7.73 -11.97
C LEU A 104 11.65 8.96 -11.82
N TRP A 105 10.77 8.99 -10.82
CA TRP A 105 9.98 10.16 -10.53
C TRP A 105 10.86 11.36 -10.18
N GLN A 106 11.86 11.17 -9.32
CA GLN A 106 12.78 12.25 -8.96
C GLN A 106 13.61 12.76 -10.15
N VAL A 107 14.02 11.85 -11.04
CA VAL A 107 14.85 12.20 -12.20
C VAL A 107 14.02 12.85 -13.31
N THR A 108 12.85 12.32 -13.62
CA THR A 108 12.00 12.81 -14.72
C THR A 108 11.08 13.93 -14.31
N GLY A 109 10.77 14.06 -13.02
CA GLY A 109 9.75 14.98 -12.53
C GLY A 109 8.32 14.59 -12.89
N GLU A 110 8.12 13.40 -13.45
CA GLU A 110 6.80 12.93 -13.89
C GLU A 110 6.24 11.90 -12.90
N GLY A 111 5.25 12.31 -12.11
CA GLY A 111 4.58 11.45 -11.14
C GLY A 111 3.92 10.22 -11.77
N LEU A 112 3.52 10.31 -13.03
CA LEU A 112 2.92 9.19 -13.76
C LEU A 112 3.82 7.95 -13.77
N VAL A 113 5.14 8.14 -13.85
CA VAL A 113 6.11 7.04 -13.81
C VAL A 113 6.02 6.29 -12.48
N ALA A 114 5.99 7.01 -11.36
CA ALA A 114 5.85 6.40 -10.04
C ALA A 114 4.53 5.64 -9.90
N ILE A 115 3.44 6.19 -10.44
CA ILE A 115 2.13 5.57 -10.41
C ILE A 115 2.15 4.23 -11.16
N VAL A 116 2.74 4.19 -12.36
CA VAL A 116 2.83 2.96 -13.16
C VAL A 116 3.63 1.89 -12.42
N PHE A 117 4.78 2.25 -11.84
CA PHE A 117 5.61 1.31 -11.09
C PHE A 117 4.89 0.80 -9.83
N ALA A 118 4.14 1.67 -9.14
CA ALA A 118 3.35 1.27 -7.98
C ALA A 118 2.27 0.25 -8.36
N ILE A 119 1.55 0.48 -9.47
CA ILE A 119 0.52 -0.42 -9.97
C ILE A 119 1.13 -1.78 -10.33
N VAL A 120 2.27 -1.79 -11.03
CA VAL A 120 2.95 -3.05 -11.39
C VAL A 120 3.39 -3.79 -10.14
N ALA A 121 3.96 -3.10 -9.17
CA ALA A 121 4.39 -3.70 -7.92
C ALA A 121 3.22 -4.35 -7.17
N ASP A 122 2.09 -3.64 -7.06
CA ASP A 122 0.89 -4.17 -6.41
C ASP A 122 0.33 -5.38 -7.15
N ALA A 123 0.30 -5.34 -8.48
CA ALA A 123 -0.16 -6.47 -9.29
C ALA A 123 0.72 -7.71 -9.11
N MET A 124 2.03 -7.53 -8.97
CA MET A 124 2.95 -8.64 -8.72
C MET A 124 2.82 -9.20 -7.31
N ALA A 125 2.45 -8.39 -6.35
CA ALA A 125 2.24 -8.82 -4.97
C ALA A 125 0.89 -9.51 -4.75
N ALA A 126 -0.06 -9.25 -5.61
CA ALA A 126 -1.38 -9.90 -5.56
C ALA A 126 -1.29 -11.37 -6.01
#